data_71e5e7e69463e34cd53c382b380b0610
#
_entry.id   71e5e7e69463e34cd53c382b380b0610
#
_cell.length_a   1.000
_cell.length_b   1.000
_cell.length_c   1.000
_cell.angle_alpha   90.00
_cell.angle_beta   90.00
_cell.angle_gamma   90.00
#
_symmetry.space_group_name_H-M   'P 1'
#
loop_
_entity.id
_entity.type
_entity.pdbx_description
1 polymer ?
#
loop_
_entity_poly.entity_id
_entity_poly.type
_entity_poly.pdbx_seq_one_letter_code
_entity_poly.pdbx_strand_id
1 'polypeptide(L)' 'MNERILKLREQAGLQPYYDAQESQIERFAELIVRECISTIENVENGYQDYRNQIENGMRNHCISLIKNKFGVQE' A
#
# COMPACT_ATOMS: atom_id res chain seq x y z
N MET A 1 7.44 5.38 12.69
CA MET A 1 6.94 5.72 11.35
C MET A 1 7.62 4.84 10.31
N ASN A 2 6.91 4.49 9.27
CA ASN A 2 7.38 3.70 8.14
C ASN A 2 8.44 4.49 7.36
N GLU A 3 9.61 3.89 7.12
CA GLU A 3 10.73 4.57 6.46
C GLU A 3 10.39 5.03 5.04
N ARG A 4 9.65 4.23 4.29
CA ARG A 4 9.29 4.58 2.92
C ARG A 4 8.35 5.79 2.89
N ILE A 5 7.35 5.78 3.76
CA ILE A 5 6.39 6.88 3.88
C ILE A 5 7.13 8.14 4.37
N LEU A 6 8.05 7.98 5.31
CA LEU A 6 8.86 9.10 5.80
C LEU A 6 9.66 9.75 4.67
N LYS A 7 10.31 8.95 3.84
CA LYS A 7 11.08 9.47 2.71
C LYS A 7 10.19 10.21 1.71
N LEU A 8 9.01 9.65 1.43
CA LEU A 8 8.07 10.30 0.52
C LEU A 8 7.56 11.61 1.08
N ARG A 9 7.31 11.66 2.38
CA ARG A 9 6.92 12.89 3.06
C ARG A 9 8.00 13.96 2.91
N GLU A 10 9.25 13.59 3.12
CA GLU A 10 10.38 14.51 2.97
C GLU A 10 10.49 15.02 1.54
N GLN A 11 10.33 14.14 0.54
CA GLN A 11 10.38 14.52 -0.86
C GLN A 11 9.23 15.46 -1.22
N ALA A 12 8.08 15.30 -0.57
CA ALA A 12 6.94 16.18 -0.78
C ALA A 12 7.07 17.54 -0.10
N GLY A 13 8.12 17.72 0.72
CA GLY A 13 8.34 18.96 1.44
C GLY A 13 7.50 19.13 2.68
N LEU A 14 6.90 18.05 3.17
CA LEU A 14 6.09 18.07 4.39
C LEU A 14 7.00 17.93 5.60
N GLN A 15 7.06 18.97 6.43
CA GLN A 15 7.87 18.96 7.64
C GLN A 15 7.00 18.71 8.85
N PRO A 16 7.41 17.82 9.77
CA PRO A 16 6.67 17.59 10.99
C PRO A 16 6.97 18.71 11.99
N TYR A 17 5.96 19.49 12.33
CA TYR A 17 6.09 20.48 13.38
C TYR A 17 5.66 19.95 14.73
N TYR A 18 4.71 19.01 14.75
CA TYR A 18 4.17 18.41 15.96
C TYR A 18 3.97 16.92 15.75
N ASP A 19 4.14 16.15 16.80
CA ASP A 19 4.00 14.70 16.75
C ASP A 19 2.61 14.26 16.27
N ALA A 20 1.56 14.98 16.69
CA ALA A 20 0.20 14.67 16.27
C ALA A 20 0.01 14.81 14.77
N GLN A 21 0.60 15.84 14.17
CA GLN A 21 0.53 16.05 12.73
C GLN A 21 1.28 14.96 11.98
N GLU A 22 2.42 14.55 12.50
CA GLU A 22 3.21 13.49 11.90
C GLU A 22 2.46 12.17 11.91
N SER A 23 1.80 11.84 13.02
CA SER A 23 0.97 10.63 13.12
C SER A 23 -0.20 10.67 12.15
N GLN A 24 -0.81 11.82 11.98
CA GLN A 24 -1.92 11.99 11.03
C GLN A 24 -1.46 11.82 9.59
N ILE A 25 -0.30 12.38 9.24
CA ILE A 25 0.28 12.24 7.90
C ILE A 25 0.59 10.77 7.62
N GLU A 26 1.19 10.08 8.57
CA GLU A 26 1.50 8.67 8.44
C GLU A 26 0.23 7.85 8.25
N ARG A 27 -0.79 8.12 9.07
CA ARG A 27 -2.07 7.42 8.98
C ARG A 27 -2.74 7.66 7.62
N PHE A 28 -2.70 8.89 7.13
CA PHE A 28 -3.24 9.24 5.83
C PHE A 28 -2.55 8.43 4.72
N ALA A 29 -1.22 8.39 4.75
CA ALA A 29 -0.46 7.64 3.75
C ALA A 29 -0.76 6.15 3.81
N GLU A 30 -0.84 5.57 4.99
CA GLU A 30 -1.17 4.16 5.18
C GLU A 30 -2.57 3.84 4.65
N LEU A 31 -3.53 4.73 4.88
CA LEU A 31 -4.88 4.54 4.37
C LEU A 31 -4.92 4.54 2.85
N ILE A 32 -4.13 5.41 2.21
CA ILE A 32 -4.03 5.41 0.76
C ILE A 32 -3.47 4.08 0.25
N VAL A 33 -2.41 3.58 0.88
CA VAL A 33 -1.81 2.31 0.51
C VAL A 33 -2.82 1.17 0.66
N ARG A 34 -3.57 1.15 1.75
CA ARG A 34 -4.61 0.15 1.99
C ARG A 34 -5.71 0.20 0.94
N GLU A 35 -6.12 1.40 0.53
CA GLU A 35 -7.10 1.56 -0.54
C GLU A 35 -6.58 0.98 -1.85
N CYS A 36 -5.30 1.22 -2.16
CA CYS A 36 -4.68 0.65 -3.36
C CYS A 36 -4.67 -0.88 -3.31
N ILE A 37 -4.30 -1.45 -2.17
CA ILE A 37 -4.30 -2.90 -1.97
C ILE A 37 -5.70 -3.46 -2.14
N SER A 38 -6.70 -2.82 -1.53
CA SER A 38 -8.09 -3.23 -1.63
C SER A 38 -8.58 -3.19 -3.08
N THR A 39 -8.19 -2.18 -3.83
CA THR A 39 -8.53 -2.06 -5.24
C THR A 39 -7.98 -3.24 -6.05
N ILE A 40 -6.74 -3.63 -5.77
CA ILE A 40 -6.12 -4.77 -6.45
C ILE A 40 -6.83 -6.07 -6.06
N GLU A 41 -7.16 -6.24 -4.77
CA GLU A 41 -7.85 -7.43 -4.28
C GLU A 41 -9.21 -7.63 -4.93
N ASN A 42 -9.86 -6.54 -5.33
CA ASN A 42 -11.19 -6.57 -5.93
C ASN A 42 -11.19 -6.65 -7.45
N VAL A 43 -10.01 -6.75 -8.09
CA VAL A 43 -9.94 -6.93 -9.54
C VAL A 43 -10.47 -8.31 -9.89
N GLU A 44 -11.41 -8.37 -10.83
CA GLU A 44 -11.96 -9.62 -11.30
C GLU A 44 -11.01 -10.33 -12.25
N ASN A 45 -10.95 -11.66 -12.16
CA ASN A 45 -10.13 -12.46 -13.05
C ASN A 45 -10.80 -12.60 -14.41
N GLY A 46 -10.00 -12.56 -15.47
CA GLY A 46 -10.51 -12.70 -16.82
C GLY A 46 -10.75 -14.15 -17.26
N TYR A 47 -10.29 -15.11 -16.47
CA TYR A 47 -10.37 -16.54 -16.84
C TYR A 47 -11.01 -17.34 -15.73
N GLN A 48 -11.71 -18.41 -16.14
CA GLN A 48 -12.44 -19.29 -15.22
C GLN A 48 -11.76 -20.66 -15.06
N ASP A 49 -10.53 -20.82 -15.58
CA ASP A 49 -9.79 -22.08 -15.55
C ASP A 49 -8.49 -21.93 -14.77
N TYR A 50 -7.49 -22.78 -15.07
CA TYR A 50 -6.21 -22.74 -14.37
C TYR A 50 -5.50 -21.40 -14.45
N ARG A 51 -5.78 -20.58 -15.48
CA ARG A 51 -5.20 -19.24 -15.59
C ARG A 51 -5.70 -18.32 -14.49
N ASN A 52 -6.87 -18.61 -13.93
CA ASN A 52 -7.39 -17.92 -12.77
C ASN A 52 -6.43 -18.04 -11.58
N GLN A 53 -5.84 -19.21 -11.38
CA GLN A 53 -4.86 -19.40 -10.30
C GLN A 53 -3.58 -18.60 -10.56
N ILE A 54 -3.14 -18.50 -11.80
CA ILE A 54 -1.98 -17.70 -12.18
C ILE A 54 -2.25 -16.22 -11.91
N GLU A 55 -3.42 -15.73 -12.28
CA GLU A 55 -3.82 -14.35 -12.04
C GLU A 55 -3.86 -14.05 -10.55
N ASN A 56 -4.42 -14.98 -9.74
CA ASN A 56 -4.47 -14.83 -8.28
C ASN A 56 -3.07 -14.79 -7.69
N GLY A 57 -2.17 -15.65 -8.18
CA GLY A 57 -0.79 -15.67 -7.71
C GLY A 57 -0.07 -14.35 -7.99
N MET A 58 -0.23 -13.82 -9.20
CA MET A 58 0.36 -12.54 -9.56
C MET A 58 -0.22 -11.39 -8.73
N ARG A 59 -1.52 -11.38 -8.54
CA ARG A 59 -2.20 -10.37 -7.73
C ARG A 59 -1.66 -10.39 -6.30
N ASN A 60 -1.60 -11.56 -5.69
CA ASN A 60 -1.12 -11.72 -4.31
C ASN A 60 0.35 -11.32 -4.19
N HIS A 61 1.15 -11.63 -5.20
CA HIS A 61 2.54 -11.22 -5.23
C HIS A 61 2.67 -9.69 -5.27
N CYS A 62 1.89 -9.03 -6.11
CA CYS A 62 1.88 -7.57 -6.19
C CYS A 62 1.49 -6.94 -4.85
N ILE A 63 0.45 -7.48 -4.21
CA ILE A 63 0.00 -7.01 -2.91
C ILE A 63 1.10 -7.17 -1.87
N SER A 64 1.78 -8.31 -1.85
CA SER A 64 2.89 -8.56 -0.92
C SER A 64 4.03 -7.56 -1.13
N LEU A 65 4.36 -7.26 -2.37
CA LEU A 65 5.41 -6.28 -2.69
C LEU A 65 5.05 -4.89 -2.17
N ILE A 66 3.79 -4.50 -2.34
CA ILE A 66 3.32 -3.20 -1.85
C ILE A 66 3.38 -3.16 -0.33
N LYS A 67 2.87 -4.18 0.34
CA LYS A 67 2.89 -4.26 1.80
C LYS A 67 4.31 -4.20 2.35
N ASN A 68 5.23 -4.93 1.73
CA ASN A 68 6.62 -4.93 2.17
C ASN A 68 7.30 -3.60 1.94
N LYS A 69 7.03 -2.97 0.81
CA LYS A 69 7.67 -1.70 0.47
C LYS A 69 7.26 -0.58 1.40
N PHE A 70 5.98 -0.53 1.78
CA PHE A 70 5.45 0.54 2.61
C PHE A 70 5.30 0.15 4.08
N GLY A 71 5.60 -1.12 4.42
CA GLY A 71 5.45 -1.58 5.79
C GLY A 71 4.02 -1.56 6.30
N VAL A 72 3.05 -1.68 5.39
CA VAL A 72 1.62 -1.65 5.73
C VAL A 72 1.13 -3.09 5.88
N GLN A 73 0.43 -3.36 6.96
CA GLN A 73 -0.21 -4.65 7.22
C GLN A 73 -1.69 -4.40 7.46
N GLU A 74 -2.50 -5.28 6.87
CA GLU A 74 -3.93 -5.26 7.10
C GLU A 74 -4.33 -6.13 8.26
#